data_fa35bf34b4f0f3f73571f42ea1ad6aba
#
_entry.id   fa35bf34b4f0f3f73571f42ea1ad6aba
#
_cell.length_a   1.000
_cell.length_b   1.000
_cell.length_c   1.000
_cell.angle_alpha   90.00
_cell.angle_beta   90.00
_cell.angle_gamma   90.00
#
_symmetry.space_group_name_H-M   'P 1'
#
loop_
_entity.id
_entity.type
_entity.pdbx_description
1 polymer ?
#
loop_
_entity_poly.entity_id
_entity_poly.type
_entity_poly.pdbx_seq_one_letter_code
_entity_poly.pdbx_strand_id
1 'polypeptide(L)'
;MTTQHQPVDTGSGTALPAEPSTQDSRPGGPLVAGRSPARMAWRRIRRDKVTTAALAATVLFIVIALLAPVLTALTGWGPITPDNKAINPDTGNFPYGSLGGISARHLLGVEPGTGYDLFARIVYGLRTSLYVGLASAVLSTVVGVVAGLAAGYFGGWVDSLLSRVMDVMLAFPQLLFIIALTPVIQNALQTNTHGGTDENLRLLVLVLNIAVFAWAYTARLVRGQVLSLREREFVDAARLMSAGRRHILFRQLLPNLWAPILISFALAVPQNITTEAALSYLGVGVIPPNPDWGALLSDASQFFLQDPMYLFVPGVLLFLLVLALNLLGDGVRDALDPRARRG
;
A
#
# COMPACT_ATOMS: atom_id res chain seq x y z
N MET A 1 35.58 82.89 -15.30
CA MET A 1 37.04 82.60 -15.22
C MET A 1 37.10 81.07 -15.11
N THR A 2 37.61 80.26 -15.91
CA THR A 2 38.43 80.24 -17.09
C THR A 2 38.08 78.90 -17.83
N THR A 3 37.66 79.08 -19.04
CA THR A 3 37.47 77.96 -20.00
C THR A 3 38.83 77.36 -20.35
N GLN A 4 38.89 75.97 -20.36
CA GLN A 4 39.93 75.27 -21.14
C GLN A 4 39.24 74.23 -22.05
N HIS A 5 39.32 74.54 -23.34
CA HIS A 5 39.09 73.66 -24.43
C HIS A 5 40.24 72.65 -24.53
N GLN A 6 39.92 71.37 -24.72
CA GLN A 6 40.84 70.36 -25.29
C GLN A 6 40.27 69.79 -26.56
N PRO A 7 41.11 69.47 -27.56
CA PRO A 7 40.68 69.25 -28.92
C PRO A 7 40.26 67.81 -29.15
N VAL A 8 39.37 67.68 -30.13
CA VAL A 8 38.88 66.46 -30.74
C VAL A 8 40.01 65.80 -31.52
N ASP A 9 40.36 64.58 -31.18
CA ASP A 9 41.22 63.70 -31.98
C ASP A 9 40.35 62.80 -32.85
N THR A 10 40.37 63.06 -34.14
CA THR A 10 39.76 62.27 -35.20
C THR A 10 40.81 61.34 -35.76
N GLY A 11 40.65 60.09 -35.51
CA GLY A 11 41.51 59.13 -36.22
C GLY A 11 41.29 57.68 -35.90
N SER A 12 40.76 56.98 -36.90
CA SER A 12 41.11 55.66 -37.29
C SER A 12 40.30 54.44 -36.81
N GLY A 13 39.73 53.80 -37.75
CA GLY A 13 39.81 52.35 -37.84
C GLY A 13 38.71 51.54 -37.17
N THR A 14 37.54 51.53 -37.81
CA THR A 14 36.54 50.50 -37.62
C THR A 14 37.08 49.12 -38.01
N ALA A 15 37.57 48.37 -37.05
CA ALA A 15 37.70 46.93 -37.18
C ALA A 15 36.37 46.28 -36.76
N LEU A 16 35.66 45.73 -37.70
CA LEU A 16 34.49 44.87 -37.44
C LEU A 16 34.90 43.71 -36.53
N PRO A 17 34.14 43.38 -35.51
CA PRO A 17 34.37 42.17 -34.73
C PRO A 17 34.23 40.97 -35.67
N ALA A 18 35.22 40.11 -35.69
CA ALA A 18 35.19 38.84 -36.38
C ALA A 18 33.97 38.04 -35.90
N GLU A 19 33.18 37.56 -36.85
CA GLU A 19 32.12 36.60 -36.60
C GLU A 19 32.72 35.42 -35.81
N PRO A 20 32.05 34.94 -34.75
CA PRO A 20 32.48 33.74 -34.08
C PRO A 20 32.33 32.58 -35.09
N SER A 21 33.47 32.00 -35.43
CA SER A 21 33.60 30.81 -36.25
C SER A 21 32.57 29.76 -35.80
N THR A 22 31.74 29.35 -36.71
CA THR A 22 30.87 28.18 -36.56
C THR A 22 31.72 26.96 -36.20
N GLN A 23 31.90 26.78 -34.87
CA GLN A 23 32.50 25.58 -34.31
C GLN A 23 31.54 24.43 -34.48
N ASP A 24 31.88 23.65 -35.48
CA ASP A 24 31.84 22.18 -35.47
C ASP A 24 30.69 21.55 -34.70
N SER A 25 29.52 21.54 -35.30
CA SER A 25 28.45 20.59 -34.98
C SER A 25 28.93 19.18 -35.33
N ARG A 26 29.65 18.54 -34.42
CA ARG A 26 29.92 17.11 -34.50
C ARG A 26 28.60 16.34 -34.34
N PRO A 27 28.05 15.75 -35.43
CA PRO A 27 26.94 14.82 -35.31
C PRO A 27 27.53 13.48 -34.89
N GLY A 28 27.28 13.04 -33.69
CA GLY A 28 27.62 11.67 -33.33
C GLY A 28 28.04 11.39 -31.92
N GLY A 29 27.43 12.05 -30.94
CA GLY A 29 27.36 11.43 -29.60
C GLY A 29 26.42 10.21 -29.68
N PRO A 30 26.80 9.04 -29.11
CA PRO A 30 25.90 7.89 -29.14
C PRO A 30 24.56 8.32 -28.53
N LEU A 31 23.48 8.16 -29.32
CA LEU A 31 22.11 8.33 -28.84
C LEU A 31 22.01 7.49 -27.57
N VAL A 32 21.96 8.17 -26.42
CA VAL A 32 21.75 7.50 -25.13
C VAL A 32 20.37 6.87 -25.22
N ALA A 33 20.35 5.60 -25.61
CA ALA A 33 19.12 4.83 -25.72
C ALA A 33 18.36 4.99 -24.42
N GLY A 34 17.20 5.64 -24.50
CA GLY A 34 16.39 5.99 -23.34
C GLY A 34 16.04 4.72 -22.55
N ARG A 35 16.75 4.48 -21.46
CA ARG A 35 16.49 3.32 -20.62
C ARG A 35 15.10 3.49 -20.02
N SER A 36 14.25 2.47 -20.18
CA SER A 36 12.91 2.44 -19.61
C SER A 36 12.95 2.82 -18.10
N PRO A 37 12.08 3.74 -17.64
CA PRO A 37 12.01 4.16 -16.24
C PRO A 37 11.89 2.98 -15.27
N ALA A 38 11.13 1.95 -15.64
CA ALA A 38 10.98 0.73 -14.86
C ALA A 38 12.29 -0.05 -14.67
N ARG A 39 13.14 -0.13 -15.73
CA ARG A 39 14.46 -0.80 -15.65
C ARG A 39 15.42 -0.03 -14.75
N MET A 40 15.32 1.29 -14.74
CA MET A 40 16.13 2.13 -13.83
C MET A 40 15.68 1.99 -12.38
N ALA A 41 14.38 2.01 -12.10
CA ALA A 41 13.82 1.76 -10.77
C ALA A 41 14.23 0.39 -10.23
N TRP A 42 14.08 -0.67 -11.04
CA TRP A 42 14.51 -2.03 -10.68
C TRP A 42 16.00 -2.12 -10.34
N ARG A 43 16.87 -1.45 -11.09
CA ARG A 43 18.31 -1.43 -10.82
C ARG A 43 18.64 -0.70 -9.51
N ARG A 44 17.87 0.34 -9.15
CA ARG A 44 18.02 1.06 -7.87
C ARG A 44 17.58 0.19 -6.70
N ILE A 45 16.42 -0.43 -6.78
CA ILE A 45 15.92 -1.39 -5.77
C ILE A 45 16.96 -2.46 -5.49
N ARG A 46 17.55 -3.08 -6.51
CA ARG A 46 18.59 -4.11 -6.34
C ARG A 46 19.92 -3.61 -5.75
N ARG A 47 20.20 -2.31 -5.81
CA ARG A 47 21.40 -1.73 -5.22
C ARG A 47 21.23 -1.37 -3.75
N ASP A 48 20.05 -1.08 -3.33
CA ASP A 48 19.74 -0.82 -1.93
C ASP A 48 19.50 -2.14 -1.19
N LYS A 49 20.36 -2.43 -0.23
CA LYS A 49 20.30 -3.67 0.56
C LYS A 49 19.05 -3.75 1.42
N VAL A 50 18.60 -2.60 1.96
CA VAL A 50 17.41 -2.55 2.83
C VAL A 50 16.17 -2.86 2.01
N THR A 51 15.99 -2.18 0.88
CA THR A 51 14.86 -2.43 -0.02
C THR A 51 14.87 -3.86 -0.59
N THR A 52 16.07 -4.40 -0.90
CA THR A 52 16.19 -5.79 -1.38
C THR A 52 15.82 -6.80 -0.30
N ALA A 53 16.24 -6.59 0.96
CA ALA A 53 15.86 -7.44 2.08
C ALA A 53 14.35 -7.34 2.37
N ALA A 54 13.77 -6.14 2.32
CA ALA A 54 12.35 -5.90 2.46
C ALA A 54 11.53 -6.60 1.36
N LEU A 55 11.98 -6.53 0.11
CA LEU A 55 11.38 -7.25 -1.01
C LEU A 55 11.44 -8.77 -0.80
N ALA A 56 12.60 -9.30 -0.38
CA ALA A 56 12.75 -10.72 -0.11
C ALA A 56 11.82 -11.19 1.04
N ALA A 57 11.73 -10.41 2.12
CA ALA A 57 10.81 -10.69 3.23
C ALA A 57 9.34 -10.63 2.78
N THR A 58 8.94 -9.62 2.02
CA THR A 58 7.59 -9.51 1.48
C THR A 58 7.25 -10.69 0.57
N VAL A 59 8.15 -11.08 -0.33
CA VAL A 59 7.97 -12.25 -1.20
C VAL A 59 7.86 -13.53 -0.37
N LEU A 60 8.68 -13.69 0.68
CA LEU A 60 8.60 -14.83 1.59
C LEU A 60 7.22 -14.92 2.26
N PHE A 61 6.70 -13.83 2.81
CA PHE A 61 5.35 -13.80 3.40
C PHE A 61 4.26 -14.17 2.37
N ILE A 62 4.36 -13.62 1.15
CA ILE A 62 3.40 -13.96 0.08
C ILE A 62 3.47 -15.45 -0.27
N VAL A 63 4.68 -16.01 -0.39
CA VAL A 63 4.89 -17.44 -0.70
C VAL A 63 4.32 -18.31 0.42
N ILE A 64 4.58 -17.97 1.70
CA ILE A 64 4.01 -18.69 2.84
C ILE A 64 2.47 -18.65 2.80
N ALA A 65 1.87 -17.49 2.53
CA ALA A 65 0.41 -17.34 2.43
C ALA A 65 -0.19 -18.16 1.29
N LEU A 66 0.48 -18.21 0.13
CA LEU A 66 0.02 -19.02 -1.01
C LEU A 66 0.19 -20.51 -0.76
N LEU A 67 1.25 -20.91 -0.08
CA LEU A 67 1.53 -22.31 0.28
C LEU A 67 0.80 -22.75 1.56
N ALA A 68 -0.03 -21.92 2.17
CA ALA A 68 -0.75 -22.24 3.41
C ALA A 68 -1.44 -23.63 3.37
N PRO A 69 -2.21 -24.01 2.32
CA PRO A 69 -2.85 -25.31 2.26
C PRO A 69 -1.84 -26.46 2.20
N VAL A 70 -0.70 -26.26 1.53
CA VAL A 70 0.35 -27.29 1.41
C VAL A 70 1.09 -27.44 2.74
N LEU A 71 1.44 -26.33 3.39
CA LEU A 71 2.14 -26.34 4.67
C LEU A 71 1.32 -27.03 5.76
N THR A 72 0.02 -26.76 5.82
CA THR A 72 -0.88 -27.41 6.79
C THR A 72 -1.17 -28.87 6.45
N ALA A 73 -1.21 -29.25 5.17
CA ALA A 73 -1.29 -30.63 4.78
C ALA A 73 -0.05 -31.45 5.19
N LEU A 74 1.14 -30.85 5.17
CA LEU A 74 2.38 -31.48 5.62
C LEU A 74 2.43 -31.69 7.14
N THR A 75 1.88 -30.76 7.93
CA THR A 75 1.78 -30.92 9.40
C THR A 75 0.63 -31.81 9.83
N GLY A 76 -0.37 -32.01 8.95
CA GLY A 76 -1.58 -32.80 9.25
C GLY A 76 -2.62 -32.03 10.07
N TRP A 77 -2.41 -30.74 10.35
CA TRP A 77 -3.31 -29.91 11.15
C TRP A 77 -3.93 -28.77 10.33
N GLY A 78 -5.26 -28.71 10.34
CA GLY A 78 -5.99 -27.57 9.77
C GLY A 78 -6.11 -26.39 10.74
N PRO A 79 -6.44 -25.18 10.24
CA PRO A 79 -6.54 -23.97 11.06
C PRO A 79 -7.73 -23.97 12.04
N ILE A 80 -8.70 -24.87 11.85
CA ILE A 80 -9.91 -25.00 12.66
C ILE A 80 -10.11 -26.43 13.17
N THR A 81 -9.06 -27.26 13.15
CA THR A 81 -9.09 -28.63 13.64
C THR A 81 -8.51 -28.69 15.04
N PRO A 82 -9.32 -28.91 16.12
CA PRO A 82 -8.81 -28.92 17.48
C PRO A 82 -8.10 -30.25 17.79
N ASP A 83 -6.99 -30.18 18.50
CA ASP A 83 -6.41 -31.35 19.17
C ASP A 83 -6.68 -31.31 20.67
N ASN A 84 -7.77 -31.93 21.10
CA ASN A 84 -8.18 -32.02 22.51
C ASN A 84 -7.18 -32.81 23.36
N LYS A 85 -6.24 -33.55 22.74
CA LYS A 85 -5.17 -34.27 23.46
C LYS A 85 -3.98 -33.38 23.76
N ALA A 86 -3.86 -32.24 23.10
CA ALA A 86 -2.77 -31.29 23.30
C ALA A 86 -3.05 -30.29 24.44
N ILE A 87 -4.28 -30.23 24.94
CA ILE A 87 -4.72 -29.34 26.02
C ILE A 87 -5.14 -30.14 27.27
N ASN A 88 -4.92 -29.54 28.45
CA ASN A 88 -5.24 -30.16 29.73
C ASN A 88 -6.56 -29.59 30.30
N PRO A 89 -7.64 -30.40 30.36
CA PRO A 89 -8.93 -29.99 30.91
C PRO A 89 -8.87 -29.54 32.38
N ASP A 90 -7.97 -30.16 33.18
CA ASP A 90 -7.85 -29.88 34.61
C ASP A 90 -7.26 -28.50 34.91
N THR A 91 -6.55 -27.93 33.96
CA THR A 91 -5.90 -26.61 34.07
C THR A 91 -6.60 -25.52 33.31
N GLY A 92 -7.84 -25.73 32.86
CA GLY A 92 -8.60 -24.77 32.06
C GLY A 92 -8.26 -24.80 30.56
N ASN A 93 -7.97 -25.99 30.04
CA ASN A 93 -7.62 -26.24 28.64
C ASN A 93 -6.32 -25.56 28.18
N PHE A 94 -5.35 -25.40 29.10
CA PHE A 94 -4.02 -24.94 28.70
C PHE A 94 -3.23 -26.05 27.99
N PRO A 95 -2.32 -25.68 27.07
CA PRO A 95 -1.47 -26.63 26.38
C PRO A 95 -0.62 -27.47 27.34
N TYR A 96 -0.45 -28.77 27.06
CA TYR A 96 0.53 -29.58 27.79
C TYR A 96 1.95 -29.17 27.42
N GLY A 97 2.81 -29.03 28.42
CA GLY A 97 4.23 -28.68 28.21
C GLY A 97 4.53 -27.18 28.35
N SER A 98 5.78 -26.85 28.07
CA SER A 98 6.26 -25.47 28.13
C SER A 98 6.05 -24.75 26.80
N LEU A 99 6.05 -23.41 26.83
CA LEU A 99 5.99 -22.55 25.62
C LEU A 99 4.79 -22.85 24.72
N GLY A 100 3.58 -23.01 25.27
CA GLY A 100 2.37 -23.24 24.50
C GLY A 100 2.27 -24.64 23.89
N GLY A 101 2.98 -25.63 24.43
CA GLY A 101 2.94 -27.01 23.92
C GLY A 101 3.69 -27.22 22.61
N ILE A 102 4.75 -26.47 22.35
CA ILE A 102 5.62 -26.67 21.18
C ILE A 102 6.14 -28.10 21.16
N SER A 103 5.93 -28.80 20.06
CA SER A 103 6.29 -30.20 19.86
C SER A 103 6.52 -30.50 18.39
N ALA A 104 7.01 -31.73 18.09
CA ALA A 104 7.13 -32.18 16.71
C ALA A 104 5.78 -32.29 15.97
N ARG A 105 4.66 -32.38 16.70
CA ARG A 105 3.30 -32.38 16.15
C ARG A 105 2.72 -30.97 15.98
N HIS A 106 3.08 -30.05 16.87
CA HIS A 106 2.62 -28.66 16.90
C HIS A 106 3.84 -27.74 16.94
N LEU A 107 4.32 -27.32 15.75
CA LEU A 107 5.58 -26.60 15.57
C LEU A 107 5.65 -25.27 16.35
N LEU A 108 4.53 -24.59 16.53
CA LEU A 108 4.41 -23.34 17.31
C LEU A 108 3.52 -23.51 18.54
N GLY A 109 3.14 -24.74 18.89
CA GLY A 109 2.21 -25.03 19.97
C GLY A 109 0.75 -25.01 19.52
N VAL A 110 -0.16 -24.95 20.49
CA VAL A 110 -1.61 -24.92 20.29
C VAL A 110 -2.25 -23.78 21.06
N GLU A 111 -3.38 -23.30 20.60
CA GLU A 111 -4.14 -22.26 21.29
C GLU A 111 -4.72 -22.77 22.61
N PRO A 112 -4.53 -22.02 23.70
CA PRO A 112 -5.26 -22.26 24.94
C PRO A 112 -6.77 -22.19 24.72
N GLY A 113 -7.50 -23.05 25.42
CA GLY A 113 -8.96 -23.10 25.36
C GLY A 113 -9.54 -23.87 24.19
N THR A 114 -8.99 -23.76 22.99
CA THR A 114 -9.53 -24.35 21.76
C THR A 114 -8.76 -25.58 21.27
N GLY A 115 -7.45 -25.65 21.56
CA GLY A 115 -6.57 -26.71 21.06
C GLY A 115 -6.27 -26.63 19.57
N TYR A 116 -6.50 -25.50 18.93
CA TYR A 116 -6.14 -25.32 17.51
C TYR A 116 -4.63 -25.20 17.33
N ASP A 117 -4.12 -25.76 16.25
CA ASP A 117 -2.69 -25.66 15.92
C ASP A 117 -2.29 -24.22 15.56
N LEU A 118 -1.37 -23.65 16.35
CA LEU A 118 -0.99 -22.25 16.19
C LEU A 118 -0.25 -22.00 14.87
N PHE A 119 0.56 -22.93 14.38
CA PHE A 119 1.23 -22.80 13.09
C PHE A 119 0.24 -22.71 11.95
N ALA A 120 -0.76 -23.60 11.92
CA ALA A 120 -1.81 -23.58 10.90
C ALA A 120 -2.60 -22.26 10.93
N ARG A 121 -2.96 -21.77 12.12
CA ARG A 121 -3.68 -20.52 12.28
C ARG A 121 -2.86 -19.29 11.86
N ILE A 122 -1.57 -19.28 12.14
CA ILE A 122 -0.67 -18.19 11.71
C ILE A 122 -0.54 -18.15 10.19
N VAL A 123 -0.36 -19.29 9.54
CA VAL A 123 -0.17 -19.33 8.09
C VAL A 123 -1.47 -18.97 7.34
N TYR A 124 -2.63 -19.43 7.82
CA TYR A 124 -3.92 -19.03 7.25
C TYR A 124 -4.29 -17.58 7.62
N GLY A 125 -3.99 -17.14 8.84
CA GLY A 125 -4.19 -15.75 9.24
C GLY A 125 -3.40 -14.77 8.39
N LEU A 126 -2.13 -15.10 8.07
CA LEU A 126 -1.33 -14.33 7.09
C LEU A 126 -2.03 -14.21 5.74
N ARG A 127 -2.59 -15.32 5.24
CA ARG A 127 -3.32 -15.33 3.97
C ARG A 127 -4.54 -14.41 4.02
N THR A 128 -5.32 -14.44 5.10
CA THR A 128 -6.50 -13.61 5.31
C THR A 128 -6.12 -12.12 5.40
N SER A 129 -5.15 -11.75 6.24
CA SER A 129 -4.71 -10.37 6.41
C SER A 129 -4.08 -9.80 5.14
N LEU A 130 -3.27 -10.58 4.39
CA LEU A 130 -2.76 -10.17 3.09
C LEU A 130 -3.87 -9.97 2.05
N TYR A 131 -4.86 -10.86 2.01
CA TYR A 131 -6.00 -10.74 1.09
C TYR A 131 -6.79 -9.46 1.36
N VAL A 132 -7.19 -9.23 2.60
CA VAL A 132 -7.97 -8.04 2.98
C VAL A 132 -7.16 -6.76 2.75
N GLY A 133 -5.91 -6.73 3.19
CA GLY A 133 -5.04 -5.57 3.04
C GLY A 133 -4.76 -5.22 1.58
N LEU A 134 -4.47 -6.21 0.74
CA LEU A 134 -4.19 -6.00 -0.68
C LEU A 134 -5.46 -5.65 -1.47
N ALA A 135 -6.57 -6.38 -1.25
CA ALA A 135 -7.83 -6.14 -1.95
C ALA A 135 -8.38 -4.73 -1.65
N SER A 136 -8.35 -4.31 -0.38
CA SER A 136 -8.78 -2.97 0.02
C SER A 136 -7.84 -1.88 -0.53
N ALA A 137 -6.52 -2.13 -0.61
CA ALA A 137 -5.56 -1.19 -1.20
C ALA A 137 -5.77 -1.04 -2.72
N VAL A 138 -6.02 -2.13 -3.44
CA VAL A 138 -6.34 -2.08 -4.87
C VAL A 138 -7.64 -1.30 -5.10
N LEU A 139 -8.69 -1.63 -4.36
CA LEU A 139 -9.99 -0.99 -4.52
C LEU A 139 -9.94 0.50 -4.19
N SER A 140 -9.35 0.87 -3.06
CA SER A 140 -9.20 2.27 -2.64
C SER A 140 -8.32 3.06 -3.62
N THR A 141 -7.26 2.45 -4.15
CA THR A 141 -6.41 3.11 -5.15
C THR A 141 -7.17 3.34 -6.46
N VAL A 142 -7.91 2.34 -6.96
CA VAL A 142 -8.70 2.48 -8.20
C VAL A 142 -9.75 3.57 -8.05
N VAL A 143 -10.54 3.54 -6.98
CA VAL A 143 -11.56 4.57 -6.69
C VAL A 143 -10.91 5.95 -6.53
N GLY A 144 -9.81 6.01 -5.77
CA GLY A 144 -9.06 7.24 -5.53
C GLY A 144 -8.49 7.86 -6.81
N VAL A 145 -7.92 7.04 -7.69
CA VAL A 145 -7.41 7.48 -9.01
C VAL A 145 -8.53 8.02 -9.87
N VAL A 146 -9.65 7.30 -9.99
CA VAL A 146 -10.81 7.75 -10.79
C VAL A 146 -11.36 9.07 -10.26
N ALA A 147 -11.61 9.16 -8.96
CA ALA A 147 -12.13 10.36 -8.33
C ALA A 147 -11.16 11.55 -8.42
N GLY A 148 -9.86 11.31 -8.17
CA GLY A 148 -8.82 12.33 -8.25
C GLY A 148 -8.60 12.85 -9.67
N LEU A 149 -8.61 11.96 -10.68
CA LEU A 149 -8.58 12.33 -12.10
C LEU A 149 -9.81 13.17 -12.47
N ALA A 150 -11.00 12.75 -12.06
CA ALA A 150 -12.23 13.47 -12.35
C ALA A 150 -12.22 14.88 -11.73
N ALA A 151 -11.92 14.99 -10.44
CA ALA A 151 -11.85 16.27 -9.73
C ALA A 151 -10.81 17.22 -10.36
N GLY A 152 -9.57 16.73 -10.56
CA GLY A 152 -8.47 17.55 -11.07
C GLY A 152 -8.64 17.99 -12.52
N TYR A 153 -9.24 17.15 -13.38
CA TYR A 153 -9.38 17.44 -14.81
C TYR A 153 -10.62 18.27 -15.13
N PHE A 154 -11.81 17.88 -14.64
CA PHE A 154 -13.05 18.59 -14.97
C PHE A 154 -13.16 19.94 -14.25
N GLY A 155 -12.66 20.03 -13.01
CA GLY A 155 -12.76 21.27 -12.23
C GLY A 155 -14.21 21.66 -11.88
N GLY A 156 -14.40 22.93 -11.55
CA GLY A 156 -15.75 23.50 -11.30
C GLY A 156 -16.53 22.75 -10.21
N TRP A 157 -17.82 22.46 -10.48
CA TRP A 157 -18.69 21.79 -9.51
C TRP A 157 -18.28 20.34 -9.20
N VAL A 158 -17.70 19.61 -10.18
CA VAL A 158 -17.20 18.23 -9.99
C VAL A 158 -16.08 18.22 -8.98
N ASP A 159 -15.12 19.13 -9.13
CA ASP A 159 -14.03 19.30 -8.19
C ASP A 159 -14.54 19.70 -6.80
N SER A 160 -15.46 20.68 -6.74
CA SER A 160 -16.02 21.14 -5.47
C SER A 160 -16.74 20.01 -4.72
N LEU A 161 -17.56 19.22 -5.42
CA LEU A 161 -18.31 18.10 -4.82
C LEU A 161 -17.35 17.00 -4.33
N LEU A 162 -16.47 16.52 -5.22
CA LEU A 162 -15.54 15.42 -4.86
C LEU A 162 -14.57 15.85 -3.74
N SER A 163 -14.10 17.10 -3.76
CA SER A 163 -13.24 17.61 -2.68
C SER A 163 -13.99 17.66 -1.34
N ARG A 164 -15.27 18.05 -1.33
CA ARG A 164 -16.10 18.01 -0.10
C ARG A 164 -16.25 16.59 0.42
N VAL A 165 -16.52 15.62 -0.47
CA VAL A 165 -16.62 14.21 -0.06
C VAL A 165 -15.28 13.71 0.50
N MET A 166 -14.15 14.02 -0.16
CA MET A 166 -12.82 13.68 0.36
C MET A 166 -12.57 14.30 1.75
N ASP A 167 -12.94 15.58 1.94
CA ASP A 167 -12.78 16.28 3.20
C ASP A 167 -13.60 15.64 4.32
N VAL A 168 -14.85 15.27 4.04
CA VAL A 168 -15.70 14.54 4.98
C VAL A 168 -15.09 13.20 5.33
N MET A 169 -14.68 12.39 4.33
CA MET A 169 -14.08 11.06 4.58
C MET A 169 -12.81 11.15 5.44
N LEU A 170 -11.98 12.17 5.23
CA LEU A 170 -10.73 12.35 5.98
C LEU A 170 -10.92 13.01 7.35
N ALA A 171 -12.05 13.70 7.58
CA ALA A 171 -12.39 14.29 8.87
C ALA A 171 -12.95 13.24 9.85
N PHE A 172 -13.54 12.16 9.34
CA PHE A 172 -14.10 11.12 10.20
C PHE A 172 -13.02 10.22 10.80
N PRO A 173 -13.12 9.89 12.09
CA PRO A 173 -12.26 8.87 12.69
C PRO A 173 -12.60 7.50 12.10
N GLN A 174 -11.82 7.09 11.08
CA GLN A 174 -12.08 5.88 10.29
C GLN A 174 -12.39 4.65 11.15
N LEU A 175 -11.53 4.34 12.15
CA LEU A 175 -11.71 3.17 13.00
C LEU A 175 -13.04 3.18 13.74
N LEU A 176 -13.41 4.32 14.35
CA LEU A 176 -14.65 4.43 15.09
C LEU A 176 -15.88 4.21 14.21
N PHE A 177 -15.83 4.73 12.98
CA PHE A 177 -16.93 4.57 12.03
C PHE A 177 -17.08 3.11 11.59
N ILE A 178 -15.97 2.45 11.26
CA ILE A 178 -15.98 1.05 10.82
C ILE A 178 -16.46 0.15 11.95
N ILE A 179 -16.01 0.38 13.21
CA ILE A 179 -16.46 -0.37 14.37
C ILE A 179 -17.98 -0.26 14.55
N ALA A 180 -18.55 0.94 14.37
CA ALA A 180 -19.99 1.15 14.51
C ALA A 180 -20.79 0.57 13.34
N LEU A 181 -20.26 0.63 12.12
CA LEU A 181 -20.95 0.25 10.88
C LEU A 181 -20.92 -1.25 10.60
N THR A 182 -19.78 -1.91 10.88
CA THR A 182 -19.57 -3.33 10.51
C THR A 182 -20.63 -4.26 11.12
N PRO A 183 -20.97 -4.19 12.43
CA PRO A 183 -22.01 -5.03 13.01
C PRO A 183 -23.39 -4.79 12.38
N VAL A 184 -23.71 -3.53 12.06
CA VAL A 184 -24.99 -3.17 11.43
C VAL A 184 -25.12 -3.82 10.05
N ILE A 185 -24.06 -3.75 9.23
CA ILE A 185 -24.05 -4.37 7.90
C ILE A 185 -24.11 -5.90 8.03
N GLN A 186 -23.33 -6.48 8.93
CA GLN A 186 -23.33 -7.93 9.15
C GLN A 186 -24.69 -8.45 9.61
N ASN A 187 -25.36 -7.78 10.54
CA ASN A 187 -26.70 -8.13 10.98
C ASN A 187 -27.72 -8.02 9.84
N ALA A 188 -27.66 -6.93 9.04
CA ALA A 188 -28.56 -6.76 7.91
C ALA A 188 -28.37 -7.87 6.84
N LEU A 189 -27.15 -8.36 6.67
CA LEU A 189 -26.85 -9.48 5.75
C LEU A 189 -27.31 -10.82 6.31
N GLN A 190 -27.16 -11.06 7.63
CA GLN A 190 -27.59 -12.31 8.28
C GLN A 190 -29.12 -12.48 8.26
N THR A 191 -29.88 -11.42 8.42
CA THR A 191 -31.35 -11.46 8.37
C THR A 191 -31.90 -11.81 6.99
N ASN A 192 -31.12 -11.58 5.93
CA ASN A 192 -31.54 -11.85 4.55
C ASN A 192 -31.05 -13.21 4.00
N THR A 193 -30.18 -13.93 4.75
CA THR A 193 -29.66 -15.25 4.34
C THR A 193 -30.11 -16.32 5.32
N HIS A 194 -31.04 -17.17 4.89
CA HIS A 194 -31.59 -18.28 5.70
C HIS A 194 -30.60 -19.43 6.01
N GLY A 195 -29.29 -19.21 5.94
CA GLY A 195 -28.30 -20.29 6.10
C GLY A 195 -26.93 -19.89 6.65
N GLY A 196 -26.83 -18.76 7.32
CA GLY A 196 -25.52 -18.24 7.75
C GLY A 196 -24.83 -17.39 6.68
N THR A 197 -24.10 -16.38 7.12
CA THR A 197 -23.41 -15.48 6.17
C THR A 197 -22.16 -16.17 5.65
N ASP A 198 -22.01 -16.29 4.33
CA ASP A 198 -20.80 -16.80 3.70
C ASP A 198 -19.57 -16.03 4.17
N GLU A 199 -18.50 -16.77 4.51
CA GLU A 199 -17.21 -16.20 4.91
C GLU A 199 -16.69 -15.16 3.89
N ASN A 200 -16.82 -15.48 2.61
CA ASN A 200 -16.42 -14.60 1.51
C ASN A 200 -17.17 -13.27 1.53
N LEU A 201 -18.45 -13.29 1.88
CA LEU A 201 -19.26 -12.09 1.99
C LEU A 201 -18.80 -11.19 3.15
N ARG A 202 -18.43 -11.79 4.28
CA ARG A 202 -17.88 -11.05 5.44
C ARG A 202 -16.54 -10.42 5.13
N LEU A 203 -15.63 -11.16 4.49
CA LEU A 203 -14.36 -10.62 4.03
C LEU A 203 -14.56 -9.48 3.02
N LEU A 204 -15.51 -9.62 2.10
CA LEU A 204 -15.86 -8.56 1.16
C LEU A 204 -16.36 -7.30 1.86
N VAL A 205 -17.23 -7.43 2.86
CA VAL A 205 -17.72 -6.30 3.68
C VAL A 205 -16.56 -5.58 4.36
N LEU A 206 -15.61 -6.34 4.92
CA LEU A 206 -14.43 -5.76 5.57
C LEU A 206 -13.55 -5.01 4.56
N VAL A 207 -13.29 -5.60 3.39
CA VAL A 207 -12.55 -4.96 2.29
C VAL A 207 -13.24 -3.67 1.84
N LEU A 208 -14.56 -3.69 1.65
CA LEU A 208 -15.34 -2.53 1.25
C LEU A 208 -15.31 -1.42 2.31
N ASN A 209 -15.47 -1.78 3.59
CA ASN A 209 -15.43 -0.83 4.69
C ASN A 209 -14.08 -0.10 4.77
N ILE A 210 -12.96 -0.82 4.67
CA ILE A 210 -11.62 -0.20 4.65
C ILE A 210 -11.46 0.67 3.41
N ALA A 211 -11.85 0.18 2.23
CA ALA A 211 -11.68 0.89 0.96
C ALA A 211 -12.50 2.18 0.89
N VAL A 212 -13.71 2.21 1.47
CA VAL A 212 -14.61 3.40 1.52
C VAL A 212 -13.98 4.60 2.21
N PHE A 213 -13.04 4.40 3.11
CA PHE A 213 -12.31 5.50 3.75
C PHE A 213 -10.94 5.74 3.12
N ALA A 214 -10.23 4.69 2.74
CA ALA A 214 -8.86 4.77 2.27
C ALA A 214 -8.71 5.49 0.90
N TRP A 215 -9.73 5.48 0.04
CA TRP A 215 -9.66 6.08 -1.30
C TRP A 215 -9.45 7.61 -1.29
N ALA A 216 -9.96 8.30 -0.26
CA ALA A 216 -9.94 9.76 -0.21
C ALA A 216 -8.52 10.33 -0.17
N TYR A 217 -7.58 9.65 0.50
CA TYR A 217 -6.17 10.03 0.53
C TYR A 217 -5.54 9.97 -0.87
N THR A 218 -5.72 8.83 -1.57
CA THR A 218 -5.21 8.66 -2.95
C THR A 218 -5.87 9.65 -3.91
N ALA A 219 -7.17 9.89 -3.77
CA ALA A 219 -7.89 10.85 -4.62
C ALA A 219 -7.36 12.28 -4.46
N ARG A 220 -7.09 12.71 -3.22
CA ARG A 220 -6.51 14.04 -2.95
C ARG A 220 -5.12 14.18 -3.55
N LEU A 221 -4.27 13.17 -3.41
CA LEU A 221 -2.93 13.15 -4.01
C LEU A 221 -3.01 13.22 -5.54
N VAL A 222 -3.82 12.38 -6.16
CA VAL A 222 -3.97 12.34 -7.63
C VAL A 222 -4.57 13.64 -8.15
N ARG A 223 -5.59 14.20 -7.49
CA ARG A 223 -6.15 15.51 -7.83
C ARG A 223 -5.08 16.60 -7.87
N GLY A 224 -4.24 16.68 -6.83
CA GLY A 224 -3.15 17.66 -6.77
C GLY A 224 -2.16 17.53 -7.94
N GLN A 225 -1.79 16.31 -8.29
CA GLN A 225 -0.93 16.03 -9.44
C GLN A 225 -1.60 16.38 -10.78
N VAL A 226 -2.87 16.05 -10.94
CA VAL A 226 -3.63 16.38 -12.17
C VAL A 226 -3.74 17.88 -12.37
N LEU A 227 -4.01 18.65 -11.31
CA LEU A 227 -4.06 20.13 -11.37
C LEU A 227 -2.74 20.72 -11.90
N SER A 228 -1.59 20.19 -11.46
CA SER A 228 -0.27 20.61 -11.96
C SER A 228 0.00 20.13 -13.39
N LEU A 229 -0.42 18.92 -13.76
CA LEU A 229 -0.13 18.34 -15.08
C LEU A 229 -1.02 18.92 -16.18
N ARG A 230 -2.28 19.28 -15.89
CA ARG A 230 -3.20 19.81 -16.89
C ARG A 230 -2.80 21.17 -17.48
N GLU A 231 -1.89 21.89 -16.79
CA GLU A 231 -1.34 23.20 -17.21
C GLU A 231 0.02 23.06 -17.91
N ARG A 232 0.43 21.84 -18.27
CA ARG A 232 1.67 21.58 -18.98
C ARG A 232 1.49 21.68 -20.49
N GLU A 233 2.55 22.14 -21.17
CA GLU A 233 2.59 22.36 -22.62
C GLU A 233 2.13 21.16 -23.46
N PHE A 234 2.44 19.93 -23.03
CA PHE A 234 2.03 18.74 -23.77
C PHE A 234 0.51 18.51 -23.76
N VAL A 235 -0.18 18.96 -22.69
CA VAL A 235 -1.66 18.92 -22.61
C VAL A 235 -2.25 19.98 -23.50
N ASP A 236 -1.67 21.19 -23.54
CA ASP A 236 -2.11 22.27 -24.41
C ASP A 236 -1.89 21.93 -25.89
N ALA A 237 -0.75 21.34 -26.23
CA ALA A 237 -0.50 20.82 -27.57
C ALA A 237 -1.56 19.77 -27.98
N ALA A 238 -1.92 18.86 -27.08
CA ALA A 238 -2.98 17.88 -27.35
C ALA A 238 -4.34 18.55 -27.57
N ARG A 239 -4.66 19.61 -26.80
CA ARG A 239 -5.89 20.39 -26.99
C ARG A 239 -5.93 21.11 -28.35
N LEU A 240 -4.82 21.72 -28.74
CA LEU A 240 -4.67 22.39 -30.04
C LEU A 240 -4.85 21.41 -31.21
N MET A 241 -4.43 20.17 -31.04
CA MET A 241 -4.66 19.08 -32.01
C MET A 241 -6.09 18.50 -31.93
N SER A 242 -7.03 19.16 -31.23
CA SER A 242 -8.41 18.72 -31.06
C SER A 242 -8.56 17.35 -30.40
N ALA A 243 -7.61 16.94 -29.56
CA ALA A 243 -7.68 15.68 -28.85
C ALA A 243 -8.88 15.65 -27.88
N GLY A 244 -9.70 14.60 -27.96
CA GLY A 244 -10.87 14.43 -27.09
C GLY A 244 -10.48 14.24 -25.62
N ARG A 245 -11.39 14.56 -24.69
CA ARG A 245 -11.19 14.47 -23.22
C ARG A 245 -10.66 13.11 -22.77
N ARG A 246 -11.18 12.00 -23.32
CA ARG A 246 -10.71 10.65 -23.02
C ARG A 246 -9.24 10.44 -23.41
N HIS A 247 -8.84 10.97 -24.57
CA HIS A 247 -7.45 10.90 -25.01
C HIS A 247 -6.52 11.62 -24.03
N ILE A 248 -6.88 12.83 -23.60
CA ILE A 248 -6.09 13.60 -22.63
C ILE A 248 -6.00 12.85 -21.30
N LEU A 249 -7.11 12.34 -20.76
CA LEU A 249 -7.11 11.63 -19.48
C LEU A 249 -6.26 10.36 -19.51
N PHE A 250 -6.49 9.46 -20.49
CA PHE A 250 -5.90 8.13 -20.48
C PHE A 250 -4.55 8.05 -21.20
N ARG A 251 -4.26 8.93 -22.16
CA ARG A 251 -2.99 8.91 -22.90
C ARG A 251 -2.00 10.00 -22.50
N GLN A 252 -2.46 11.09 -21.90
CA GLN A 252 -1.57 12.19 -21.48
C GLN A 252 -1.41 12.23 -19.97
N LEU A 253 -2.49 12.27 -19.19
CA LEU A 253 -2.42 12.45 -17.74
C LEU A 253 -2.09 11.15 -17.00
N LEU A 254 -2.88 10.10 -17.19
CA LEU A 254 -2.74 8.84 -16.45
C LEU A 254 -1.33 8.20 -16.57
N PRO A 255 -0.67 8.16 -17.74
CA PRO A 255 0.68 7.63 -17.85
C PRO A 255 1.74 8.46 -17.11
N ASN A 256 1.49 9.75 -16.87
CA ASN A 256 2.37 10.60 -16.09
C ASN A 256 2.13 10.51 -14.57
N LEU A 257 1.03 9.87 -14.16
CA LEU A 257 0.64 9.67 -12.77
C LEU A 257 1.02 8.29 -12.23
N TRP A 258 1.52 7.37 -13.09
CA TRP A 258 1.78 5.99 -12.67
C TRP A 258 2.74 5.90 -11.47
N ALA A 259 3.77 6.75 -11.40
CA ALA A 259 4.73 6.73 -10.31
C ALA A 259 4.10 7.17 -8.96
N PRO A 260 3.43 8.34 -8.87
CA PRO A 260 2.70 8.71 -7.64
C PRO A 260 1.60 7.70 -7.27
N ILE A 261 0.90 7.11 -8.23
CA ILE A 261 -0.11 6.08 -7.96
C ILE A 261 0.53 4.82 -7.36
N LEU A 262 1.62 4.34 -7.94
CA LEU A 262 2.33 3.16 -7.45
C LEU A 262 2.90 3.37 -6.04
N ILE A 263 3.47 4.54 -5.77
CA ILE A 263 3.95 4.91 -4.43
C ILE A 263 2.78 4.94 -3.43
N SER A 264 1.67 5.59 -3.79
CA SER A 264 0.48 5.65 -2.92
C SER A 264 -0.07 4.26 -2.63
N PHE A 265 -0.14 3.39 -3.64
CA PHE A 265 -0.56 2.00 -3.49
C PHE A 265 0.39 1.21 -2.56
N ALA A 266 1.71 1.32 -2.77
CA ALA A 266 2.69 0.59 -1.97
C ALA A 266 2.62 0.96 -0.48
N LEU A 267 2.31 2.22 -0.15
CA LEU A 267 2.13 2.69 1.21
C LEU A 267 0.73 2.37 1.78
N ALA A 268 -0.30 2.24 0.93
CA ALA A 268 -1.64 1.89 1.36
C ALA A 268 -1.74 0.43 1.84
N VAL A 269 -0.97 -0.50 1.25
CA VAL A 269 -1.03 -1.93 1.63
C VAL A 269 -0.71 -2.16 3.10
N PRO A 270 0.45 -1.74 3.65
CA PRO A 270 0.76 -1.94 5.08
C PRO A 270 -0.22 -1.20 5.98
N GLN A 271 -0.70 -0.02 5.59
CA GLN A 271 -1.68 0.74 6.34
C GLN A 271 -3.01 -0.01 6.45
N ASN A 272 -3.49 -0.61 5.35
CA ASN A 272 -4.74 -1.36 5.33
C ASN A 272 -4.64 -2.68 6.11
N ILE A 273 -3.49 -3.37 6.06
CA ILE A 273 -3.22 -4.55 6.90
C ILE A 273 -3.25 -4.18 8.38
N THR A 274 -2.63 -3.07 8.76
CA THR A 274 -2.66 -2.59 10.15
C THR A 274 -4.08 -2.23 10.58
N THR A 275 -4.86 -1.60 9.71
CA THR A 275 -6.26 -1.26 9.96
C THR A 275 -7.12 -2.52 10.12
N GLU A 276 -6.94 -3.52 9.25
CA GLU A 276 -7.61 -4.83 9.33
C GLU A 276 -7.28 -5.52 10.66
N ALA A 277 -6.00 -5.63 11.00
CA ALA A 277 -5.57 -6.26 12.25
C ALA A 277 -6.13 -5.53 13.49
N ALA A 278 -6.20 -4.19 13.47
CA ALA A 278 -6.80 -3.41 14.55
C ALA A 278 -8.31 -3.67 14.67
N LEU A 279 -9.04 -3.76 13.55
CA LEU A 279 -10.47 -4.06 13.54
C LEU A 279 -10.75 -5.48 14.06
N SER A 280 -9.97 -6.45 13.62
CA SER A 280 -10.07 -7.84 14.07
C SER A 280 -9.70 -7.99 15.55
N TYR A 281 -8.67 -7.29 16.02
CA TYR A 281 -8.31 -7.22 17.43
C TYR A 281 -9.47 -6.67 18.29
N LEU A 282 -10.23 -5.71 17.78
CA LEU A 282 -11.40 -5.12 18.44
C LEU A 282 -12.70 -5.94 18.24
N GLY A 283 -12.63 -7.11 17.62
CA GLY A 283 -13.75 -8.04 17.47
C GLY A 283 -14.72 -7.68 16.33
N VAL A 284 -14.38 -6.73 15.44
CA VAL A 284 -15.23 -6.31 14.32
C VAL A 284 -14.65 -6.70 12.95
N GLY A 285 -13.57 -7.45 12.94
CA GLY A 285 -12.91 -7.96 11.72
C GLY A 285 -13.42 -9.34 11.29
N VAL A 286 -12.48 -10.26 11.11
CA VAL A 286 -12.76 -11.65 10.78
C VAL A 286 -13.37 -12.37 11.98
N ILE A 287 -14.41 -13.17 11.75
CA ILE A 287 -15.14 -13.84 12.83
C ILE A 287 -14.62 -15.27 12.99
N PRO A 288 -14.41 -15.74 14.25
CA PRO A 288 -14.06 -17.12 14.52
C PRO A 288 -15.06 -18.11 13.86
N PRO A 289 -14.59 -19.32 13.45
CA PRO A 289 -13.28 -19.89 13.78
C PRO A 289 -12.13 -19.52 12.82
N ASN A 290 -12.40 -18.71 11.79
CA ASN A 290 -11.38 -18.37 10.79
C ASN A 290 -10.27 -17.51 11.38
N PRO A 291 -9.02 -17.88 11.14
CA PRO A 291 -7.91 -17.13 11.71
C PRO A 291 -7.57 -15.88 10.91
N ASP A 292 -7.24 -14.83 11.62
CA ASP A 292 -6.45 -13.69 11.19
C ASP A 292 -5.54 -13.25 12.33
N TRP A 293 -4.52 -12.46 12.02
CA TRP A 293 -3.55 -12.10 13.04
C TRP A 293 -4.07 -11.13 14.09
N GLY A 294 -5.05 -10.29 13.75
CA GLY A 294 -5.68 -9.37 14.70
C GLY A 294 -6.53 -10.12 15.74
N ALA A 295 -7.36 -11.07 15.30
CA ALA A 295 -8.14 -11.91 16.19
C ALA A 295 -7.25 -12.79 17.08
N LEU A 296 -6.18 -13.40 16.50
CA LEU A 296 -5.20 -14.17 17.28
C LEU A 296 -4.58 -13.33 18.41
N LEU A 297 -4.22 -12.07 18.11
CA LEU A 297 -3.67 -11.16 19.13
C LEU A 297 -4.70 -10.80 20.21
N SER A 298 -5.97 -10.64 19.83
CA SER A 298 -7.06 -10.37 20.77
C SER A 298 -7.26 -11.53 21.75
N ASP A 299 -7.36 -12.76 21.21
CA ASP A 299 -7.52 -13.97 22.01
C ASP A 299 -6.30 -14.21 22.89
N ALA A 300 -5.10 -14.07 22.33
CA ALA A 300 -3.83 -14.25 23.06
C ALA A 300 -3.64 -13.25 24.19
N SER A 301 -4.25 -12.06 24.12
CA SER A 301 -4.15 -11.05 25.19
C SER A 301 -4.72 -11.52 26.52
N GLN A 302 -5.63 -12.49 26.53
CA GLN A 302 -6.22 -13.07 27.72
C GLN A 302 -5.31 -14.11 28.38
N PHE A 303 -4.37 -14.68 27.65
CA PHE A 303 -3.52 -15.80 28.05
C PHE A 303 -2.02 -15.45 28.18
N PHE A 304 -1.64 -14.17 27.97
CA PHE A 304 -0.24 -13.78 27.83
C PHE A 304 0.63 -14.06 29.07
N LEU A 305 0.03 -14.10 30.28
CA LEU A 305 0.77 -14.44 31.50
C LEU A 305 1.10 -15.93 31.61
N GLN A 306 0.27 -16.80 31.06
CA GLN A 306 0.40 -18.24 31.12
C GLN A 306 1.07 -18.79 29.87
N ASP A 307 0.73 -18.25 28.69
CA ASP A 307 1.30 -18.63 27.40
C ASP A 307 1.73 -17.39 26.59
N PRO A 308 2.90 -16.82 26.87
CA PRO A 308 3.39 -15.66 26.16
C PRO A 308 3.67 -15.93 24.66
N MET A 309 3.96 -17.19 24.28
CA MET A 309 4.24 -17.52 22.88
C MET A 309 3.04 -17.34 21.98
N TYR A 310 1.84 -17.59 22.50
CA TYR A 310 0.58 -17.38 21.78
C TYR A 310 0.40 -15.90 21.36
N LEU A 311 0.89 -14.94 22.16
CA LEU A 311 0.87 -13.51 21.84
C LEU A 311 2.06 -13.06 21.00
N PHE A 312 3.28 -13.49 21.38
CA PHE A 312 4.50 -12.99 20.76
C PHE A 312 4.65 -13.42 19.30
N VAL A 313 4.28 -14.66 18.96
CA VAL A 313 4.47 -15.17 17.61
C VAL A 313 3.66 -14.38 16.57
N PRO A 314 2.32 -14.25 16.67
CA PRO A 314 1.56 -13.44 15.72
C PRO A 314 1.95 -11.95 15.77
N GLY A 315 2.26 -11.42 16.95
CA GLY A 315 2.65 -10.02 17.11
C GLY A 315 3.96 -9.67 16.38
N VAL A 316 4.99 -10.49 16.56
CA VAL A 316 6.28 -10.31 15.88
C VAL A 316 6.12 -10.50 14.37
N LEU A 317 5.34 -11.47 13.92
CA LEU A 317 5.13 -11.71 12.50
C LEU A 317 4.35 -10.57 11.84
N LEU A 318 3.31 -10.03 12.49
CA LEU A 318 2.59 -8.85 12.02
C LEU A 318 3.52 -7.64 11.93
N PHE A 319 4.34 -7.41 12.97
CA PHE A 319 5.32 -6.33 12.96
C PHE A 319 6.31 -6.48 11.80
N LEU A 320 6.88 -7.67 11.59
CA LEU A 320 7.83 -7.92 10.51
C LEU A 320 7.20 -7.77 9.12
N LEU A 321 5.96 -8.21 8.94
CA LEU A 321 5.23 -8.02 7.68
C LEU A 321 5.02 -6.54 7.38
N VAL A 322 4.49 -5.79 8.35
CA VAL A 322 4.24 -4.34 8.19
C VAL A 322 5.54 -3.57 7.98
N LEU A 323 6.60 -3.92 8.71
CA LEU A 323 7.92 -3.34 8.54
C LEU A 323 8.47 -3.61 7.13
N ALA A 324 8.42 -4.86 6.66
CA ALA A 324 8.89 -5.23 5.32
C ALA A 324 8.13 -4.48 4.23
N LEU A 325 6.81 -4.38 4.34
CA LEU A 325 5.97 -3.66 3.37
C LEU A 325 6.23 -2.15 3.38
N ASN A 326 6.42 -1.53 4.55
CA ASN A 326 6.76 -0.10 4.65
C ASN A 326 8.14 0.18 4.03
N LEU A 327 9.18 -0.60 4.40
CA LEU A 327 10.52 -0.44 3.83
C LEU A 327 10.53 -0.67 2.30
N LEU A 328 9.72 -1.62 1.82
CA LEU A 328 9.54 -1.83 0.38
C LEU A 328 8.85 -0.63 -0.27
N GLY A 329 7.81 -0.07 0.35
CA GLY A 329 7.10 1.13 -0.12
C GLY A 329 8.02 2.34 -0.21
N ASP A 330 8.84 2.57 0.79
CA ASP A 330 9.85 3.64 0.80
C ASP A 330 10.91 3.41 -0.29
N GLY A 331 11.41 2.19 -0.44
CA GLY A 331 12.35 1.84 -1.51
C GLY A 331 11.76 2.02 -2.92
N VAL A 332 10.48 1.72 -3.11
CA VAL A 332 9.77 2.02 -4.38
C VAL A 332 9.67 3.51 -4.60
N ARG A 333 9.37 4.30 -3.58
CA ARG A 333 9.33 5.77 -3.64
C ARG A 333 10.68 6.33 -4.05
N ASP A 334 11.76 5.93 -3.39
CA ASP A 334 13.13 6.41 -3.66
C ASP A 334 13.61 5.99 -5.07
N ALA A 335 13.24 4.79 -5.51
CA ALA A 335 13.57 4.31 -6.85
C ALA A 335 12.87 5.11 -7.97
N LEU A 336 11.68 5.64 -7.70
CA LEU A 336 10.86 6.39 -8.65
C LEU A 336 11.06 7.90 -8.57
N ASP A 337 11.77 8.43 -7.54
CA ASP A 337 12.02 9.87 -7.41
C ASP A 337 13.02 10.35 -8.49
N PRO A 338 12.59 11.32 -9.35
CA PRO A 338 13.47 11.90 -10.38
C PRO A 338 14.60 12.76 -9.79
N ARG A 339 14.42 13.28 -8.57
CA ARG A 339 15.37 14.23 -7.93
C ARG A 339 16.59 13.51 -7.35
N ALA A 340 16.53 12.23 -7.08
CA ALA A 340 17.65 11.40 -6.61
C ALA A 340 18.82 11.27 -7.63
N ARG A 341 18.78 12.01 -8.74
CA ARG A 341 19.83 12.05 -9.77
C ARG A 341 20.99 13.01 -9.47
N ARG A 342 20.95 13.78 -8.39
CA ARG A 342 21.91 14.88 -8.12
C ARG A 342 22.88 14.63 -6.95
N GLY A 343 22.95 13.39 -6.44
CA GLY A 343 23.93 12.97 -5.44
C GLY A 343 24.91 11.92 -5.99
#